data_b5b121d37e85d7f1c1848cd58457b624
#
_entry.id   b5b121d37e85d7f1c1848cd58457b624
#
_cell.length_a   1.000
_cell.length_b   1.000
_cell.length_c   1.000
_cell.angle_alpha   90.00
_cell.angle_beta   90.00
_cell.angle_gamma   90.00
#
_symmetry.space_group_name_H-M   'P 1'
#
loop_
_entity.id
_entity.type
_entity.pdbx_description
1 polymer ?
#
loop_
_entity_poly.entity_id
_entity_poly.type
_entity_poly.pdbx_seq_one_letter_code
_entity_poly.pdbx_strand_id
1 'polypeptide(L)'
;SLHDALPILYQDCLVLYPESVWFATQNQLRCRLNKWNAKQQMIFRQFVSDAEVMTPDGNGRILLPKRYLQMAGIQSDVRFIGVDNTIEIWAKERADQPFMNPDEFSEALEELLGDENICCDENKL
;
A
#
# COMPACT_ATOMS: atom_id res chain seq x y z
N SER A 1 -9.53 -8.12 -10.55
CA SER A 1 -8.17 -8.23 -11.04
C SER A 1 -7.29 -7.11 -10.49
N LEU A 2 -6.01 -7.37 -10.38
CA LEU A 2 -5.01 -6.41 -9.92
C LEU A 2 -4.39 -5.74 -11.13
N HIS A 3 -4.46 -4.40 -11.20
CA HIS A 3 -4.00 -3.67 -12.36
C HIS A 3 -2.82 -2.76 -12.09
N ASP A 4 -2.70 -2.22 -10.88
CA ASP A 4 -1.71 -1.20 -10.61
C ASP A 4 -0.81 -1.61 -9.45
N ALA A 5 0.48 -1.32 -9.57
CA ALA A 5 1.42 -1.44 -8.48
C ALA A 5 1.99 -0.07 -8.16
N LEU A 6 2.06 0.25 -6.89
CA LEU A 6 2.58 1.53 -6.43
C LEU A 6 3.58 1.31 -5.31
N PRO A 7 4.84 1.75 -5.49
CA PRO A 7 5.78 1.70 -4.39
C PRO A 7 5.42 2.74 -3.34
N ILE A 8 5.29 2.30 -2.10
CA ILE A 8 5.07 3.21 -0.98
C ILE A 8 6.39 3.38 -0.25
N LEU A 9 7.08 4.45 -0.55
CA LEU A 9 8.45 4.67 -0.09
C LEU A 9 8.58 4.72 1.42
N TYR A 10 7.60 5.30 2.11
CA TYR A 10 7.64 5.38 3.56
C TYR A 10 7.40 4.04 4.26
N GLN A 11 6.93 3.04 3.54
CA GLN A 11 6.68 1.71 4.07
C GLN A 11 7.63 0.66 3.51
N ASP A 12 8.45 1.04 2.53
CA ASP A 12 9.42 0.16 1.87
C ASP A 12 8.80 -1.09 1.28
N CYS A 13 7.61 -0.97 0.70
CA CYS A 13 6.94 -2.08 0.04
C CYS A 13 6.27 -1.62 -1.24
N LEU A 14 5.84 -2.59 -2.03
CA LEU A 14 4.97 -2.35 -3.17
C LEU A 14 3.54 -2.66 -2.76
N VAL A 15 2.59 -1.94 -3.33
CA VAL A 15 1.18 -2.18 -3.07
C VAL A 15 0.49 -2.47 -4.40
N LEU A 16 -0.20 -3.61 -4.47
CA LEU A 16 -1.05 -3.95 -5.61
C LEU A 16 -2.47 -3.54 -5.31
N TYR A 17 -3.04 -2.75 -6.21
CA TYR A 17 -4.41 -2.25 -6.10
C TYR A 17 -5.28 -2.92 -7.15
N PRO A 18 -6.45 -3.44 -6.78
CA PRO A 18 -7.49 -3.65 -7.78
C PRO A 18 -7.86 -2.31 -8.42
N GLU A 19 -8.28 -2.35 -9.67
CA GLU A 19 -8.57 -1.13 -10.44
C GLU A 19 -9.56 -0.21 -9.71
N SER A 20 -10.65 -0.75 -9.20
CA SER A 20 -11.66 0.03 -8.47
C SER A 20 -11.11 0.68 -7.22
N VAL A 21 -10.25 -0.05 -6.49
CA VAL A 21 -9.61 0.47 -5.27
C VAL A 21 -8.62 1.58 -5.63
N TRP A 22 -7.89 1.42 -6.72
CA TRP A 22 -6.95 2.44 -7.20
C TRP A 22 -7.66 3.76 -7.51
N PHE A 23 -8.77 3.70 -8.26
CA PHE A 23 -9.53 4.89 -8.57
C PHE A 23 -10.13 5.55 -7.34
N ALA A 24 -10.62 4.74 -6.39
CA ALA A 24 -11.13 5.28 -5.12
C ALA A 24 -10.03 5.97 -4.32
N THR A 25 -8.83 5.39 -4.30
CA THR A 25 -7.67 5.96 -3.61
C THR A 25 -7.23 7.27 -4.24
N GLN A 26 -7.19 7.34 -5.57
CA GLN A 26 -6.91 8.58 -6.29
C GLN A 26 -7.92 9.67 -5.93
N ASN A 27 -9.20 9.32 -5.91
CA ASN A 27 -10.25 10.27 -5.59
C ASN A 27 -10.15 10.79 -4.15
N GLN A 28 -9.82 9.91 -3.21
CA GLN A 28 -9.60 10.32 -1.82
C GLN A 28 -8.47 11.34 -1.72
N LEU A 29 -7.37 11.08 -2.40
CA LEU A 29 -6.25 12.02 -2.40
C LEU A 29 -6.64 13.33 -3.08
N ARG A 30 -7.27 13.25 -4.25
CA ARG A 30 -7.69 14.43 -5.00
C ARG A 30 -8.60 15.34 -4.18
N CYS A 31 -9.53 14.77 -3.42
CA CYS A 31 -10.47 15.53 -2.60
C CYS A 31 -9.79 16.28 -1.45
N ARG A 32 -8.61 15.86 -1.06
CA ARG A 32 -7.85 16.49 0.04
C ARG A 32 -6.85 17.53 -0.43
N LEU A 33 -6.65 17.64 -1.75
CA LEU A 33 -5.67 18.54 -2.32
C LEU A 33 -6.33 19.82 -2.83
N ASN A 34 -5.62 20.94 -2.65
CA ASN A 34 -6.01 22.21 -3.23
C ASN A 34 -5.34 22.32 -4.61
N LYS A 35 -6.16 22.39 -5.67
CA LYS A 35 -5.65 22.47 -7.04
C LYS A 35 -4.85 23.74 -7.34
N TRP A 36 -4.98 24.76 -6.50
CA TRP A 36 -4.23 26.00 -6.65
C TRP A 36 -2.89 26.00 -5.89
N ASN A 37 -2.62 24.95 -5.12
CA ASN A 37 -1.37 24.81 -4.38
C ASN A 37 -0.39 23.98 -5.21
N ALA A 38 0.69 24.61 -5.67
CA ALA A 38 1.65 23.96 -6.56
C ALA A 38 2.31 22.74 -5.92
N LYS A 39 2.64 22.81 -4.64
CA LYS A 39 3.26 21.69 -3.91
C LYS A 39 2.32 20.50 -3.83
N GLN A 40 1.05 20.73 -3.52
CA GLN A 40 0.05 19.66 -3.45
C GLN A 40 -0.19 19.03 -4.81
N GLN A 41 -0.18 19.82 -5.88
CA GLN A 41 -0.28 19.26 -7.22
C GLN A 41 0.93 18.38 -7.58
N MET A 42 2.11 18.73 -7.09
CA MET A 42 3.29 17.88 -7.27
C MET A 42 3.16 16.56 -6.54
N ILE A 43 2.57 16.57 -5.34
CA ILE A 43 2.29 15.34 -4.58
C ILE A 43 1.39 14.41 -5.40
N PHE A 44 0.34 14.95 -5.98
CA PHE A 44 -0.58 14.14 -6.78
C PHE A 44 0.10 13.58 -8.03
N ARG A 45 0.90 14.38 -8.72
CA ARG A 45 1.64 13.91 -9.90
C ARG A 45 2.59 12.78 -9.55
N GLN A 46 3.34 12.93 -8.46
CA GLN A 46 4.26 11.89 -7.99
C GLN A 46 3.50 10.60 -7.68
N PHE A 47 2.38 10.73 -6.99
CA PHE A 47 1.57 9.59 -6.61
C PHE A 47 1.08 8.80 -7.82
N VAL A 48 0.49 9.49 -8.81
CA VAL A 48 -0.07 8.80 -9.98
C VAL A 48 1.01 8.35 -10.96
N SER A 49 2.12 9.09 -11.07
CA SER A 49 3.17 8.76 -12.04
C SER A 49 4.02 7.55 -11.60
N ASP A 50 4.04 7.26 -10.31
CA ASP A 50 4.77 6.08 -9.80
C ASP A 50 3.99 4.79 -9.98
N ALA A 51 2.71 4.87 -10.29
CA ALA A 51 1.89 3.68 -10.51
C ALA A 51 2.12 3.11 -11.92
N GLU A 52 2.00 1.80 -12.03
CA GLU A 52 2.13 1.10 -13.30
C GLU A 52 1.11 -0.01 -13.37
N VAL A 53 0.44 -0.14 -14.51
CA VAL A 53 -0.56 -1.18 -14.71
C VAL A 53 0.12 -2.53 -14.87
N MET A 54 -0.33 -3.50 -14.09
CA MET A 54 0.18 -4.87 -14.13
C MET A 54 -0.89 -5.78 -14.69
N THR A 55 -0.53 -6.54 -15.73
CA THR A 55 -1.43 -7.50 -16.34
C THR A 55 -0.85 -8.90 -16.11
N PRO A 56 -1.54 -9.75 -15.33
CA PRO A 56 -1.08 -11.13 -15.15
C PRO A 56 -1.08 -11.89 -16.49
N ASP A 57 -0.10 -12.77 -16.65
CA ASP A 57 -0.07 -13.67 -17.82
C ASP A 57 -1.06 -14.83 -17.65
N GLY A 58 -1.07 -15.76 -18.59
CA GLY A 58 -1.99 -16.91 -18.56
C GLY A 58 -1.79 -17.84 -17.36
N ASN A 59 -0.66 -17.74 -16.68
CA ASN A 59 -0.34 -18.53 -15.49
C ASN A 59 -0.50 -17.74 -14.19
N GLY A 60 -1.06 -16.54 -14.26
CA GLY A 60 -1.24 -15.68 -13.09
C GLY A 60 0.04 -15.00 -12.60
N ARG A 61 1.05 -14.90 -13.44
CA ARG A 61 2.32 -14.25 -13.09
C ARG A 61 2.31 -12.79 -13.53
N ILE A 62 2.91 -11.94 -12.72
CA ILE A 62 3.12 -10.54 -13.09
C ILE A 62 4.62 -10.27 -13.10
N LEU A 63 5.04 -9.38 -14.01
CA LEU A 63 6.43 -8.94 -14.08
C LEU A 63 6.56 -7.61 -13.36
N LEU A 64 7.31 -7.60 -12.26
CA LEU A 64 7.58 -6.39 -11.51
C LEU A 64 8.76 -5.66 -12.15
N PRO A 65 8.60 -4.38 -12.51
CA PRO A 65 9.70 -3.60 -13.04
C PRO A 65 10.87 -3.53 -12.08
N LYS A 66 12.08 -3.56 -12.63
CA LYS A 66 13.31 -3.55 -11.85
C LYS A 66 13.39 -2.36 -10.90
N ARG A 67 12.92 -1.18 -11.33
CA ARG A 67 12.93 0.02 -10.48
C ARG A 67 12.09 -0.15 -9.23
N TYR A 68 10.95 -0.87 -9.33
CA TYR A 68 10.09 -1.14 -8.17
C TYR A 68 10.78 -2.09 -7.20
N LEU A 69 11.45 -3.10 -7.71
CA LEU A 69 12.19 -4.03 -6.87
C LEU A 69 13.26 -3.31 -6.07
N GLN A 70 13.98 -2.39 -6.72
CA GLN A 70 15.00 -1.59 -6.06
C GLN A 70 14.41 -0.66 -5.00
N MET A 71 13.29 -0.01 -5.31
CA MET A 71 12.64 0.91 -4.38
C MET A 71 12.13 0.18 -3.13
N ALA A 72 11.69 -1.05 -3.28
CA ALA A 72 11.19 -1.86 -2.17
C ALA A 72 12.27 -2.72 -1.50
N GLY A 73 13.52 -2.63 -1.97
CA GLY A 73 14.61 -3.40 -1.41
C GLY A 73 14.49 -4.90 -1.64
N ILE A 74 13.80 -5.30 -2.72
CA ILE A 74 13.58 -6.71 -3.04
C ILE A 74 14.74 -7.21 -3.89
N GLN A 75 15.43 -8.24 -3.41
CA GLN A 75 16.54 -8.86 -4.12
C GLN A 75 16.16 -10.19 -4.75
N SER A 76 15.38 -11.03 -4.06
CA SER A 76 14.98 -12.33 -4.58
C SER A 76 13.58 -12.70 -4.16
N ASP A 77 13.37 -13.07 -2.91
CA ASP A 77 12.11 -13.59 -2.42
C ASP A 77 11.23 -12.50 -1.83
N VAL A 78 9.93 -12.67 -1.97
CA VAL A 78 8.94 -11.70 -1.49
C VAL A 78 7.95 -12.39 -0.58
N ARG A 79 7.27 -11.58 0.24
CA ARG A 79 6.12 -12.01 1.01
C ARG A 79 4.93 -11.12 0.66
N PHE A 80 3.80 -11.76 0.37
CA PHE A 80 2.54 -11.07 0.15
C PHE A 80 1.79 -10.93 1.46
N ILE A 81 1.30 -9.72 1.73
CA ILE A 81 0.49 -9.46 2.91
C ILE A 81 -0.79 -8.78 2.45
N GLY A 82 -1.92 -9.46 2.69
CA GLY A 82 -3.23 -8.87 2.41
C GLY A 82 -3.55 -7.81 3.45
N VAL A 83 -3.78 -6.58 3.02
CA VAL A 83 -4.11 -5.48 3.90
C VAL A 83 -5.39 -4.85 3.37
N ASP A 84 -6.49 -5.16 4.04
CA ASP A 84 -7.81 -4.68 3.67
C ASP A 84 -8.15 -5.08 2.22
N ASN A 85 -8.26 -4.13 1.31
CA ASN A 85 -8.60 -4.39 -0.09
C ASN A 85 -7.40 -4.27 -1.04
N THR A 86 -6.19 -4.31 -0.49
CA THR A 86 -4.95 -4.27 -1.27
C THR A 86 -4.03 -5.42 -0.87
N ILE A 87 -2.98 -5.63 -1.66
CA ILE A 87 -1.95 -6.62 -1.35
C ILE A 87 -0.61 -5.91 -1.32
N GLU A 88 0.11 -6.06 -0.22
CA GLU A 88 1.47 -5.55 -0.10
C GLU A 88 2.48 -6.61 -0.48
N ILE A 89 3.53 -6.20 -1.16
CA ILE A 89 4.65 -7.07 -1.54
C ILE A 89 5.90 -6.54 -0.83
N TRP A 90 6.41 -7.34 0.08
CA TRP A 90 7.58 -7.02 0.89
C TRP A 90 8.75 -7.89 0.52
N ALA A 91 9.97 -7.38 0.68
CA ALA A 91 11.15 -8.23 0.70
C ALA A 91 10.96 -9.25 1.82
N LYS A 92 11.23 -10.53 1.53
CA LYS A 92 11.02 -11.59 2.50
C LYS A 92 11.80 -11.33 3.79
N GLU A 93 13.04 -10.86 3.67
CA GLU A 93 13.92 -10.58 4.81
C GLU A 93 13.31 -9.53 5.74
N ARG A 94 12.64 -8.54 5.18
CA ARG A 94 11.99 -7.48 5.97
C ARG A 94 10.72 -7.99 6.63
N ALA A 95 9.90 -8.76 5.89
CA ALA A 95 8.61 -9.24 6.39
C ALA A 95 8.74 -10.41 7.36
N ASP A 96 9.88 -11.08 7.37
CA ASP A 96 10.14 -12.15 8.34
C ASP A 96 10.47 -11.59 9.72
N GLN A 97 10.69 -10.28 9.83
CA GLN A 97 10.93 -9.60 11.10
C GLN A 97 9.69 -8.82 11.51
N PRO A 98 9.47 -8.62 12.81
CA PRO A 98 8.34 -7.80 13.26
C PRO A 98 8.42 -6.39 12.70
N PHE A 99 7.26 -5.82 12.33
CA PHE A 99 7.18 -4.45 11.85
C PHE A 99 7.37 -3.43 12.96
N MET A 100 7.11 -3.84 14.21
CA MET A 100 7.34 -3.02 15.37
C MET A 100 7.67 -3.91 16.56
N ASN A 101 8.19 -3.31 17.62
CA ASN A 101 8.51 -4.03 18.85
C ASN A 101 7.26 -4.70 19.40
N PRO A 102 7.32 -6.00 19.79
CA PRO A 102 6.13 -6.71 20.27
C PRO A 102 5.46 -6.08 21.50
N ASP A 103 6.24 -5.49 22.41
CA ASP A 103 5.68 -4.85 23.60
C ASP A 103 4.94 -3.56 23.21
N GLU A 104 5.52 -2.78 22.32
CA GLU A 104 4.88 -1.58 21.78
C GLU A 104 3.61 -1.93 21.01
N PHE A 105 3.67 -3.03 20.26
CA PHE A 105 2.51 -3.52 19.51
C PHE A 105 1.36 -3.88 20.44
N SER A 106 1.66 -4.64 21.51
CA SER A 106 0.65 -5.06 22.48
C SER A 106 -0.01 -3.87 23.16
N GLU A 107 0.79 -2.89 23.59
CA GLU A 107 0.27 -1.67 24.21
C GLU A 107 -0.60 -0.86 23.25
N ALA A 108 -0.12 -0.67 22.02
CA ALA A 108 -0.85 0.09 21.02
C ALA A 108 -2.16 -0.60 20.65
N LEU A 109 -2.14 -1.92 20.53
CA LEU A 109 -3.33 -2.69 20.19
C LEU A 109 -4.37 -2.61 21.30
N GLU A 110 -3.96 -2.76 22.57
CA GLU A 110 -4.86 -2.62 23.71
C GLU A 110 -5.49 -1.24 23.75
N GLU A 111 -4.70 -0.21 23.50
CA GLU A 111 -5.17 1.17 23.50
C GLU A 111 -6.23 1.38 22.42
N LEU A 112 -6.00 0.86 21.22
CA LEU A 112 -6.95 0.98 20.11
C LEU A 112 -8.22 0.18 20.35
N LEU A 113 -8.11 -1.05 20.84
CA LEU A 113 -9.28 -1.92 21.08
C LEU A 113 -10.02 -1.56 22.35
N GLY A 114 -9.34 -0.98 23.33
CA GLY A 114 -9.94 -0.57 24.58
C GLY A 114 -10.67 0.75 24.53
N ASP A 115 -10.55 1.51 23.43
CA ASP A 115 -11.23 2.79 23.29
C ASP A 115 -12.64 2.60 22.72
N GLU A 116 -13.64 2.71 23.61
CA GLU A 116 -15.04 2.54 23.24
C GLU A 116 -15.57 3.66 22.35
N ASN A 117 -14.85 4.76 22.22
CA ASN A 117 -15.24 5.88 21.37
C ASN A 117 -14.83 5.68 19.91
N ILE A 118 -13.95 4.71 19.63
CA ILE A 118 -13.58 4.36 18.28
C ILE A 118 -14.62 3.37 17.77
N CYS A 119 -15.55 3.88 16.97
CA CYS A 119 -16.60 3.06 16.39
C CYS A 119 -16.15 2.56 15.03
N CYS A 120 -15.89 1.26 14.91
CA CYS A 120 -15.80 0.61 13.61
C CYS A 120 -17.22 0.36 13.13
N ASP A 121 -17.56 0.92 11.99
CA ASP A 121 -18.83 0.64 11.34
C ASP A 121 -18.77 -0.78 10.78
N GLU A 122 -19.50 -1.70 11.42
CA GLU A 122 -19.56 -3.10 11.02
C GLU A 122 -20.10 -3.28 9.59
N ASN A 123 -20.77 -2.27 9.06
CA ASN A 123 -21.31 -2.31 7.70
C ASN A 123 -20.28 -1.93 6.62
N LYS A 124 -19.04 -1.63 6.99
CA LYS A 124 -17.98 -1.29 6.03
C LYS A 124 -17.22 -2.50 5.51
N LEU A 125 -17.57 -3.65 5.94
CA LEU A 125 -16.92 -4.88 5.45
C LEU A 125 -17.43 -5.29 4.07
#